data_0801bc4b7c96800b77e53e67b8e697e6
#
_entry.id   0801bc4b7c96800b77e53e67b8e697e6
#
_cell.length_a   1.000
_cell.length_b   1.000
_cell.length_c   1.000
_cell.angle_alpha   90.00
_cell.angle_beta   90.00
_cell.angle_gamma   90.00
#
_symmetry.space_group_name_H-M   'P 1'
#
loop_
_entity.id
_entity.type
_entity.pdbx_description
1 polymer ?
#
loop_
_entity_poly.entity_id
_entity_poly.type
_entity_poly.pdbx_seq_one_letter_code
_entity_poly.pdbx_strand_id
1 'polypeptide(L)'
;SDVYKRQVYVDFGLQYTYEIERDRSLVAGAVYGYSQDLLQDNDHSVSSSSSSGSITEKGKKYRTCLPQFFGVGVSYNTLRWMASADYKFVDWSRLESSRSSVSFHNQHRLMLGGSYTLGNPYRKPVRLLLGAGIGNSYLSIQNKTTTNYYLSTGINFEYRSRSTLSLGVKYTD
;
A
#
# COMPACT_ATOMS: atom_id res chain seq x y z
N SER A 1 22.86 -19.80 11.05
CA SER A 1 22.02 -20.62 10.15
C SER A 1 20.83 -19.76 9.69
N ASP A 2 20.81 -19.50 8.39
CA ASP A 2 19.76 -18.69 7.77
C ASP A 2 18.45 -19.47 7.78
N VAL A 3 17.49 -19.00 8.57
CA VAL A 3 16.12 -19.53 8.56
C VAL A 3 15.38 -18.87 7.42
N TYR A 4 15.28 -19.54 6.28
CA TYR A 4 14.44 -19.12 5.16
C TYR A 4 12.97 -19.26 5.55
N LYS A 5 12.32 -18.14 5.85
CA LYS A 5 10.87 -18.10 6.04
C LYS A 5 10.20 -17.93 4.67
N ARG A 6 9.49 -18.95 4.21
CA ARG A 6 8.64 -18.87 3.03
C ARG A 6 7.29 -18.32 3.44
N GLN A 7 6.89 -17.20 2.89
CA GLN A 7 5.55 -16.63 3.05
C GLN A 7 4.77 -16.82 1.77
N VAL A 8 3.52 -17.25 1.91
CA VAL A 8 2.56 -17.24 0.82
C VAL A 8 1.58 -16.10 1.10
N TYR A 9 1.49 -15.16 0.21
CA TYR A 9 0.57 -14.04 0.27
C TYR A 9 -0.52 -14.25 -0.77
N VAL A 10 -1.79 -14.08 -0.37
CA VAL A 10 -2.94 -14.29 -1.26
C VAL A 10 -3.83 -13.06 -1.22
N ASP A 11 -3.98 -12.45 -2.38
CA ASP A 11 -4.90 -11.34 -2.61
C ASP A 11 -5.92 -11.72 -3.67
N PHE A 12 -7.15 -11.27 -3.48
CA PHE A 12 -8.23 -11.40 -4.43
C PHE A 12 -8.59 -10.04 -5.00
N GLY A 13 -8.65 -9.93 -6.31
CA GLY A 13 -9.03 -8.70 -6.98
C GLY A 13 -10.09 -8.95 -8.05
N LEU A 14 -11.02 -8.02 -8.16
CA LEU A 14 -12.02 -7.97 -9.20
C LEU A 14 -12.01 -6.58 -9.83
N GLN A 15 -12.06 -6.53 -11.15
CA GLN A 15 -12.18 -5.29 -11.90
C GLN A 15 -13.24 -5.43 -12.97
N TYR A 16 -14.07 -4.42 -13.10
CA TYR A 16 -15.10 -4.33 -14.12
C TYR A 16 -14.94 -3.03 -14.91
N THR A 17 -14.94 -3.15 -16.23
CA THR A 17 -14.87 -2.01 -17.15
C THR A 17 -16.20 -1.89 -17.90
N TYR A 18 -16.83 -0.74 -17.77
CA TYR A 18 -18.04 -0.38 -18.50
C TYR A 18 -17.70 0.67 -19.56
N GLU A 19 -17.85 0.30 -20.82
CA GLU A 19 -17.67 1.20 -21.95
C GLU A 19 -18.97 2.00 -22.17
N ILE A 20 -18.91 3.32 -21.93
CA ILE A 20 -20.06 4.22 -22.10
C ILE A 20 -20.19 4.61 -23.56
N GLU A 21 -19.04 4.96 -24.17
CA GLU A 21 -18.90 5.35 -25.57
C GLU A 21 -17.51 4.93 -26.05
N ARG A 22 -17.24 5.05 -27.35
CA ARG A 22 -15.98 4.65 -27.97
C ARG A 22 -14.72 5.21 -27.28
N ASP A 23 -14.80 6.38 -26.67
CA ASP A 23 -13.68 7.08 -26.03
C ASP A 23 -13.93 7.34 -24.52
N ARG A 24 -14.94 6.69 -23.93
CA ARG A 24 -15.31 6.91 -22.52
C ARG A 24 -15.55 5.58 -21.81
N SER A 25 -14.87 5.36 -20.73
CA SER A 25 -15.05 4.16 -19.92
C SER A 25 -15.05 4.48 -18.42
N LEU A 26 -15.84 3.72 -17.70
CA LEU A 26 -15.85 3.68 -16.24
C LEU A 26 -15.24 2.35 -15.82
N VAL A 27 -14.23 2.40 -14.96
CA VAL A 27 -13.60 1.22 -14.39
C VAL A 27 -13.85 1.22 -12.90
N ALA A 28 -14.41 0.13 -12.39
CA ALA A 28 -14.58 -0.09 -10.96
C ALA A 28 -13.78 -1.33 -10.55
N GLY A 29 -13.12 -1.25 -9.42
CA GLY A 29 -12.30 -2.35 -8.90
C GLY A 29 -12.46 -2.53 -7.40
N ALA A 30 -12.27 -3.77 -6.96
CA ALA A 30 -12.21 -4.12 -5.55
C ALA A 30 -11.06 -5.11 -5.33
N VAL A 31 -10.37 -5.00 -4.20
CA VAL A 31 -9.31 -5.91 -3.79
C VAL A 31 -9.47 -6.27 -2.33
N TYR A 32 -9.19 -7.53 -2.00
CA TYR A 32 -9.19 -8.03 -0.64
C TYR A 32 -7.94 -8.85 -0.39
N GLY A 33 -7.19 -8.48 0.65
CA GLY A 33 -6.02 -9.23 1.11
C GLY A 33 -6.31 -9.89 2.46
N TYR A 34 -6.07 -11.20 2.50
CA TYR A 34 -6.33 -12.00 3.69
C TYR A 34 -5.22 -11.86 4.73
N SER A 35 -5.61 -11.81 6.00
CA SER A 35 -4.69 -11.78 7.14
C SER A 35 -3.96 -13.11 7.30
N GLN A 36 -2.64 -13.07 7.49
CA GLN A 36 -1.83 -14.26 7.74
C GLN A 36 -1.03 -14.12 9.02
N ASP A 37 -1.04 -15.19 9.82
CA ASP A 37 -0.22 -15.29 11.03
C ASP A 37 1.22 -15.67 10.67
N LEU A 38 2.17 -14.86 11.11
CA LEU A 38 3.59 -15.10 11.00
C LEU A 38 4.11 -15.69 12.31
N LEU A 39 4.42 -16.96 12.33
CA LEU A 39 5.10 -17.60 13.45
C LEU A 39 6.59 -17.27 13.36
N GLN A 40 7.09 -16.44 14.25
CA GLN A 40 8.51 -16.17 14.40
C GLN A 40 9.04 -16.91 15.62
N ASP A 41 9.73 -18.03 15.39
CA ASP A 41 10.50 -18.70 16.42
C ASP A 41 11.89 -18.01 16.51
N ASN A 42 12.14 -17.31 17.61
CA ASN A 42 13.45 -16.78 17.93
C ASN A 42 14.08 -17.69 18.98
N ASP A 43 14.87 -18.67 18.56
CA ASP A 43 15.75 -19.41 19.45
C ASP A 43 17.06 -18.65 19.60
N HIS A 44 17.24 -17.95 20.71
CA HIS A 44 18.53 -17.40 21.11
C HIS A 44 19.29 -18.46 21.91
N SER A 45 20.25 -19.12 21.30
CA SER A 45 21.24 -19.91 22.03
C SER A 45 22.44 -19.02 22.34
N VAL A 46 22.59 -18.65 23.59
CA VAL A 46 23.84 -18.02 24.08
C VAL A 46 24.72 -19.11 24.62
N SER A 47 25.78 -19.47 23.88
CA SER A 47 26.84 -20.32 24.37
C SER A 47 27.94 -19.47 25.01
N SER A 48 28.06 -19.48 26.32
CA SER A 48 29.21 -18.91 27.00
C SER A 48 30.27 -20.01 27.23
N SER A 49 31.47 -19.75 26.78
CA SER A 49 32.60 -20.71 26.80
C SER A 49 33.29 -20.89 28.18
N SER A 50 32.66 -20.51 29.27
CA SER A 50 33.31 -20.57 30.59
C SER A 50 32.48 -21.17 31.74
N SER A 51 31.50 -22.02 31.48
CA SER A 51 30.99 -22.97 32.48
C SER A 51 30.00 -23.96 31.88
N SER A 52 30.07 -25.21 32.34
CA SER A 52 29.20 -26.32 31.92
C SER A 52 27.73 -26.10 32.29
N GLY A 53 27.03 -25.39 31.49
CA GLY A 53 25.58 -25.17 31.66
C GLY A 53 25.02 -24.40 30.45
N SER A 54 24.42 -25.13 29.51
CA SER A 54 23.63 -24.50 28.46
C SER A 54 22.30 -24.06 29.03
N ILE A 55 22.12 -22.77 29.26
CA ILE A 55 20.84 -22.22 29.59
C ILE A 55 20.14 -21.94 28.25
N THR A 56 19.23 -22.83 27.87
CA THR A 56 18.33 -22.60 26.73
C THR A 56 17.17 -21.75 27.24
N GLU A 57 17.26 -20.44 27.13
CA GLU A 57 16.07 -19.59 27.30
C GLU A 57 15.17 -19.80 26.06
N LYS A 58 14.04 -20.46 26.27
CA LYS A 58 12.99 -20.51 25.26
C LYS A 58 12.51 -19.09 24.98
N GLY A 59 12.91 -18.56 23.83
CA GLY A 59 12.49 -17.24 23.39
C GLY A 59 10.97 -17.13 23.34
N LYS A 60 10.45 -15.98 23.74
CA LYS A 60 9.02 -15.68 23.62
C LYS A 60 8.62 -15.75 22.16
N LYS A 61 7.66 -16.60 21.83
CA LYS A 61 7.06 -16.67 20.49
C LYS A 61 6.29 -15.38 20.26
N TYR A 62 6.76 -14.55 19.35
CA TYR A 62 6.04 -13.38 18.90
C TYR A 62 5.16 -13.77 17.71
N ARG A 63 3.85 -13.62 17.86
CA ARG A 63 2.92 -13.69 16.74
C ARG A 63 2.89 -12.34 16.07
N THR A 64 3.44 -12.26 14.90
CA THR A 64 3.24 -11.12 13.99
C THR A 64 2.25 -11.55 12.94
N CYS A 65 1.13 -10.84 12.80
CA CYS A 65 0.19 -11.11 11.72
C CYS A 65 0.25 -9.99 10.68
N LEU A 66 0.13 -10.37 9.41
CA LEU A 66 -0.12 -9.41 8.35
C LEU A 66 -1.58 -8.98 8.43
N PRO A 67 -1.87 -7.67 8.45
CA PRO A 67 -3.25 -7.19 8.54
C PRO A 67 -4.02 -7.53 7.28
N GLN A 68 -5.30 -7.86 7.46
CA GLN A 68 -6.21 -7.92 6.33
C GLN A 68 -6.49 -6.52 5.79
N PHE A 69 -6.74 -6.42 4.50
CA PHE A 69 -7.10 -5.16 3.90
C PHE A 69 -8.22 -5.32 2.87
N PHE A 70 -8.93 -4.25 2.67
CA PHE A 70 -9.95 -4.11 1.66
C PHE A 70 -9.73 -2.80 0.91
N GLY A 71 -9.84 -2.83 -0.40
CA GLY A 71 -9.72 -1.65 -1.25
C GLY A 71 -10.81 -1.63 -2.31
N VAL A 72 -11.31 -0.44 -2.60
CA VAL A 72 -12.22 -0.18 -3.71
C VAL A 72 -11.75 1.05 -4.45
N GLY A 73 -11.93 1.05 -5.75
CA GLY A 73 -11.56 2.16 -6.59
C GLY A 73 -12.48 2.30 -7.79
N VAL A 74 -12.59 3.53 -8.26
CA VAL A 74 -13.30 3.87 -9.47
C VAL A 74 -12.49 4.85 -10.29
N SER A 75 -12.45 4.67 -11.61
CA SER A 75 -11.85 5.63 -12.52
C SER A 75 -12.77 5.88 -13.71
N TYR A 76 -12.87 7.13 -14.09
CA TYR A 76 -13.54 7.57 -15.30
C TYR A 76 -12.49 8.04 -16.30
N ASN A 77 -12.48 7.41 -17.45
CA ASN A 77 -11.48 7.62 -18.50
C ASN A 77 -12.15 8.21 -19.75
N THR A 78 -11.50 9.20 -20.31
CA THR A 78 -11.85 9.76 -21.62
C THR A 78 -10.61 9.81 -22.50
N LEU A 79 -10.76 10.19 -23.76
CA LEU A 79 -9.63 10.35 -24.68
C LEU A 79 -8.56 11.35 -24.16
N ARG A 80 -8.96 12.37 -23.41
CA ARG A 80 -8.05 13.45 -22.97
C ARG A 80 -7.80 13.50 -21.47
N TRP A 81 -8.74 13.05 -20.66
CA TRP A 81 -8.59 13.13 -19.22
C TRP A 81 -9.06 11.85 -18.52
N MET A 82 -8.50 11.61 -17.39
CA MET A 82 -8.86 10.54 -16.48
C MET A 82 -8.99 11.11 -15.08
N ALA A 83 -9.99 10.67 -14.34
CA ALA A 83 -10.13 10.92 -12.92
C ALA A 83 -10.35 9.61 -12.19
N SER A 84 -9.70 9.45 -11.04
CA SER A 84 -9.84 8.26 -10.20
C SER A 84 -10.02 8.62 -8.73
N ALA A 85 -10.72 7.75 -8.02
CA ALA A 85 -10.85 7.79 -6.59
C ALA A 85 -10.72 6.38 -6.03
N ASP A 86 -9.86 6.21 -5.03
CA ASP A 86 -9.56 4.93 -4.40
C ASP A 86 -9.69 5.06 -2.89
N TYR A 87 -10.27 4.05 -2.26
CA TYR A 87 -10.34 3.92 -0.82
C TYR A 87 -9.72 2.60 -0.40
N LYS A 88 -8.85 2.64 0.60
CA LYS A 88 -8.23 1.46 1.20
C LYS A 88 -8.41 1.47 2.71
N PHE A 89 -8.89 0.34 3.23
CA PHE A 89 -9.00 0.03 4.64
C PHE A 89 -8.01 -1.08 4.99
N VAL A 90 -7.28 -0.92 6.10
CA VAL A 90 -6.36 -1.95 6.62
C VAL A 90 -6.69 -2.18 8.10
N ASP A 91 -7.02 -3.43 8.43
CA ASP A 91 -7.39 -3.84 9.78
C ASP A 91 -6.16 -4.28 10.56
N TRP A 92 -5.71 -3.41 11.45
CA TRP A 92 -4.58 -3.65 12.35
C TRP A 92 -5.02 -4.14 13.74
N SER A 93 -6.32 -4.36 13.99
CA SER A 93 -6.87 -4.71 15.31
C SER A 93 -6.36 -6.03 15.86
N ARG A 94 -5.86 -6.92 15.01
CA ARG A 94 -5.32 -8.23 15.39
C ARG A 94 -3.85 -8.21 15.82
N LEU A 95 -3.15 -7.08 15.69
CA LEU A 95 -1.79 -6.92 16.17
C LEU A 95 -1.79 -6.57 17.65
N GLU A 96 -1.28 -7.49 18.45
CA GLU A 96 -1.02 -7.24 19.87
C GLU A 96 0.33 -6.55 20.05
N SER A 97 0.33 -5.40 20.70
CA SER A 97 1.56 -4.72 21.08
C SER A 97 2.12 -5.29 22.37
N SER A 98 3.37 -5.75 22.34
CA SER A 98 4.11 -6.16 23.54
C SER A 98 4.49 -4.99 24.45
N ARG A 99 4.27 -3.75 24.03
CA ARG A 99 4.57 -2.52 24.79
C ARG A 99 3.29 -1.78 25.09
N SER A 100 3.03 -1.52 26.35
CA SER A 100 1.83 -0.81 26.85
C SER A 100 1.61 0.61 26.33
N SER A 101 2.61 1.20 25.64
CA SER A 101 2.55 2.57 25.14
C SER A 101 2.23 2.68 23.64
N VAL A 102 2.07 1.55 22.95
CA VAL A 102 1.81 1.52 21.49
C VAL A 102 0.49 0.79 21.26
N SER A 103 -0.47 1.48 20.68
CA SER A 103 -1.72 0.86 20.20
C SER A 103 -1.83 0.93 18.70
N PHE A 104 -2.36 -0.15 18.12
CA PHE A 104 -2.60 -0.21 16.69
C PHE A 104 -4.05 0.17 16.41
N HIS A 105 -4.25 1.02 15.40
CA HIS A 105 -5.58 1.46 14.97
C HIS A 105 -5.79 1.12 13.51
N ASN A 106 -7.03 0.89 13.14
CA ASN A 106 -7.39 0.66 11.75
C ASN A 106 -7.00 1.84 10.87
N GLN A 107 -6.44 1.53 9.72
CA GLN A 107 -5.97 2.53 8.77
C GLN A 107 -6.97 2.73 7.64
N HIS A 108 -7.31 3.98 7.40
CA HIS A 108 -8.15 4.43 6.30
C HIS A 108 -7.31 5.29 5.37
N ARG A 109 -7.40 5.07 4.08
CA ARG A 109 -6.75 5.90 3.06
C ARG A 109 -7.74 6.23 1.97
N LEU A 110 -7.85 7.50 1.65
CA LEU A 110 -8.55 8.02 0.48
C LEU A 110 -7.52 8.62 -0.47
N MET A 111 -7.58 8.23 -1.73
CA MET A 111 -6.65 8.68 -2.77
C MET A 111 -7.44 9.16 -3.97
N LEU A 112 -7.04 10.32 -4.50
CA LEU A 112 -7.62 10.92 -5.69
C LEU A 112 -6.52 11.07 -6.73
N GLY A 113 -6.82 10.75 -7.97
CA GLY A 113 -5.91 10.86 -9.10
C GLY A 113 -6.57 11.48 -10.31
N GLY A 114 -5.78 12.19 -11.08
CA GLY A 114 -6.25 12.75 -12.34
C GLY A 114 -5.11 12.87 -13.34
N SER A 115 -5.46 12.78 -14.61
CA SER A 115 -4.52 13.09 -15.69
C SER A 115 -5.21 13.84 -16.81
N TYR A 116 -4.43 14.71 -17.48
CA TYR A 116 -4.87 15.44 -18.66
C TYR A 116 -3.85 15.32 -19.79
N THR A 117 -4.32 14.96 -20.96
CA THR A 117 -3.49 14.79 -22.17
C THR A 117 -3.49 16.05 -23.00
N LEU A 118 -2.32 16.66 -23.10
CA LEU A 118 -2.04 17.83 -23.93
C LEU A 118 -1.69 17.41 -25.36
N GLY A 119 -2.08 18.23 -26.31
CA GLY A 119 -1.78 18.02 -27.73
C GLY A 119 -2.67 16.97 -28.38
N ASN A 120 -2.13 16.29 -29.39
CA ASN A 120 -2.85 15.23 -30.10
C ASN A 120 -2.67 13.89 -29.36
N PRO A 121 -3.76 13.27 -28.86
CA PRO A 121 -3.68 12.01 -28.10
C PRO A 121 -3.05 10.85 -28.86
N TYR A 122 -3.06 10.92 -30.19
CA TYR A 122 -2.52 9.87 -31.07
C TYR A 122 -1.09 10.15 -31.59
N ARG A 123 -0.55 11.34 -31.30
CA ARG A 123 0.80 11.73 -31.76
C ARG A 123 1.57 12.37 -30.62
N LYS A 124 2.50 11.62 -30.00
CA LYS A 124 3.40 12.09 -28.94
C LYS A 124 2.67 12.88 -27.83
N PRO A 125 1.69 12.28 -27.16
CA PRO A 125 0.95 12.98 -26.12
C PRO A 125 1.85 13.35 -24.95
N VAL A 126 1.60 14.51 -24.39
CA VAL A 126 2.13 14.94 -23.11
C VAL A 126 1.01 14.83 -22.09
N ARG A 127 1.21 14.05 -21.00
CA ARG A 127 0.21 13.90 -19.96
C ARG A 127 0.64 14.62 -18.69
N LEU A 128 -0.19 15.49 -18.20
CA LEU A 128 -0.08 16.06 -16.86
C LEU A 128 -0.77 15.12 -15.87
N LEU A 129 -0.13 14.89 -14.74
CA LEU A 129 -0.61 14.01 -13.67
C LEU A 129 -0.78 14.81 -12.40
N LEU A 130 -1.89 14.60 -11.70
CA LEU A 130 -2.18 15.16 -10.39
C LEU A 130 -2.66 14.04 -9.47
N GLY A 131 -2.22 14.07 -8.22
CA GLY A 131 -2.65 13.12 -7.22
C GLY A 131 -2.70 13.75 -5.83
N ALA A 132 -3.68 13.34 -5.06
CA ALA A 132 -3.82 13.73 -3.66
C ALA A 132 -4.27 12.53 -2.85
N GLY A 133 -3.90 12.49 -1.58
CA GLY A 133 -4.39 11.46 -0.68
C GLY A 133 -4.29 11.87 0.76
N ILE A 134 -5.19 11.30 1.54
CA ILE A 134 -5.28 11.47 2.98
C ILE A 134 -5.45 10.11 3.64
N GLY A 135 -4.82 9.91 4.79
CA GLY A 135 -4.97 8.69 5.57
C GLY A 135 -4.54 8.88 7.01
N ASN A 136 -5.07 8.07 7.91
CA ASN A 136 -4.59 8.04 9.28
C ASN A 136 -3.40 7.10 9.43
N SER A 137 -2.53 7.38 10.41
CA SER A 137 -1.48 6.46 10.83
C SER A 137 -2.09 5.24 11.52
N TYR A 138 -1.52 4.06 11.32
CA TYR A 138 -1.85 2.83 12.05
C TYR A 138 -1.24 2.80 13.46
N LEU A 139 -0.22 3.64 13.72
CA LEU A 139 0.45 3.76 15.01
C LEU A 139 -0.13 4.95 15.78
N SER A 140 -0.55 4.70 17.00
CA SER A 140 -0.88 5.74 17.99
C SER A 140 0.14 5.68 19.11
N ILE A 141 0.82 6.80 19.33
CA ILE A 141 1.76 6.98 20.42
C ILE A 141 1.11 7.95 21.41
N GLN A 142 0.98 7.53 22.68
CA GLN A 142 0.32 8.32 23.73
C GLN A 142 -1.10 8.79 23.34
N ASN A 143 -1.88 7.91 22.70
CA ASN A 143 -3.26 8.18 22.28
C ASN A 143 -3.43 9.28 21.21
N LYS A 144 -2.34 9.67 20.53
CA LYS A 144 -2.39 10.64 19.44
C LYS A 144 -2.21 9.93 18.09
N THR A 145 -3.26 9.92 17.29
CA THR A 145 -3.23 9.39 15.91
C THR A 145 -2.83 10.54 14.96
N THR A 146 -1.87 10.29 14.11
CA THR A 146 -1.43 11.28 13.10
C THR A 146 -2.16 11.03 11.79
N THR A 147 -2.67 12.10 11.20
CA THR A 147 -3.24 12.07 9.83
C THR A 147 -2.14 12.50 8.87
N ASN A 148 -1.89 11.68 7.87
CA ASN A 148 -0.90 11.95 6.83
C ASN A 148 -1.64 12.36 5.55
N TYR A 149 -1.15 13.38 4.87
CA TYR A 149 -1.64 13.76 3.54
C TYR A 149 -0.49 13.90 2.56
N TYR A 150 -0.80 13.73 1.28
CA TYR A 150 0.16 13.98 0.23
C TYR A 150 -0.50 14.66 -0.96
N LEU A 151 0.32 15.42 -1.66
CA LEU A 151 0.03 16.00 -2.96
C LEU A 151 1.14 15.58 -3.92
N SER A 152 0.77 15.22 -5.14
CA SER A 152 1.72 14.88 -6.18
C SER A 152 1.34 15.50 -7.50
N THR A 153 2.34 15.84 -8.28
CA THR A 153 2.18 16.29 -9.66
C THR A 153 3.26 15.66 -10.51
N GLY A 154 2.95 15.45 -11.78
CA GLY A 154 3.90 14.83 -12.69
C GLY A 154 3.58 15.14 -14.14
N ILE A 155 4.54 14.82 -14.98
CA ILE A 155 4.42 14.97 -16.43
C ILE A 155 5.02 13.75 -17.12
N ASN A 156 4.28 13.20 -18.08
CA ASN A 156 4.72 12.09 -18.92
C ASN A 156 4.89 12.57 -20.35
N PHE A 157 6.03 12.23 -20.92
CA PHE A 157 6.34 12.47 -22.34
C PHE A 157 6.46 11.14 -23.07
N GLU A 158 5.72 10.94 -24.12
CA GLU A 158 5.97 9.83 -25.05
C GLU A 158 7.04 10.22 -26.07
N TYR A 159 8.20 9.58 -25.96
CA TYR A 159 9.31 9.75 -26.87
C TYR A 159 9.48 8.51 -27.73
N ARG A 160 8.99 8.54 -28.97
CA ARG A 160 8.88 7.39 -29.89
C ARG A 160 7.88 6.33 -29.41
N SER A 161 7.41 5.46 -30.30
CA SER A 161 6.32 4.48 -30.07
C SER A 161 6.55 3.45 -28.94
N ARG A 162 7.67 3.49 -28.23
CA ARG A 162 8.03 2.50 -27.20
C ARG A 162 8.72 3.06 -25.94
N SER A 163 8.87 4.39 -25.85
CA SER A 163 9.59 4.98 -24.72
C SER A 163 8.77 6.10 -24.09
N THR A 164 8.59 6.03 -22.78
CA THR A 164 7.92 7.06 -21.97
C THR A 164 8.91 7.60 -20.94
N LEU A 165 9.05 8.91 -20.85
CA LEU A 165 9.77 9.58 -19.79
C LEU A 165 8.76 10.17 -18.82
N SER A 166 8.88 9.84 -17.54
CA SER A 166 8.01 10.34 -16.46
C SER A 166 8.83 11.12 -15.46
N LEU A 167 8.40 12.32 -15.15
CA LEU A 167 8.96 13.17 -14.08
C LEU A 167 7.84 13.51 -13.11
N GLY A 168 8.10 13.43 -11.82
CA GLY A 168 7.10 13.75 -10.81
C GLY A 168 7.69 14.21 -9.50
N VAL A 169 6.91 14.99 -8.77
CA VAL A 169 7.22 15.48 -7.42
C VAL A 169 6.06 15.09 -6.50
N LYS A 170 6.40 14.63 -5.31
CA LYS A 170 5.45 14.31 -4.25
C LYS A 170 5.85 15.08 -2.98
N TYR A 171 4.89 15.79 -2.41
CA TYR A 171 4.97 16.35 -1.06
C TYR A 171 4.18 15.45 -0.11
N THR A 172 4.72 15.21 1.07
CA THR A 172 4.07 14.41 2.13
C THR A 172 4.33 15.09 3.48
N ASP A 173 3.30 15.21 4.29
CA ASP A 173 3.34 15.65 5.66
C ASP A 173 3.07 14.48 6.60
#